data_1bdc15c4b1ac2f0e2183f5622587af89
#
_entry.id   1bdc15c4b1ac2f0e2183f5622587af89
#
_cell.length_a   1.000
_cell.length_b   1.000
_cell.length_c   1.000
_cell.angle_alpha   90.00
_cell.angle_beta   90.00
_cell.angle_gamma   90.00
#
_symmetry.space_group_name_H-M   'P 1'
#
loop_
_entity.id
_entity.type
_entity.pdbx_description
1 polymer ?
#
loop_
_entity_poly.entity_id
_entity_poly.type
_entity_poly.pdbx_seq_one_letter_code
_entity_poly.pdbx_strand_id
1 'polypeptide(L)'
;MDSSQLARPDLPDDHYVDVDIYTSQQIFDDELKNIFAKTWKFACHESEIPNLGDYRALNHAGIPVFVIRGEDGSVRAFVNACPHRGSKLVTDVRGNAKNLACFFHLWTFDDKGRCIEITREDGYAQSGVCKGEQGLRRIRCHNKFGMLFINLDDDADDFDQHVGNVMDCLEEVMTTKPLEVFHHHQVTMNANWKQWHETNMELYHEWGHIVNRSTAIAADGYHNRTWCIHENGHGTLDPMEVSYDNYKGWETRSGHLLPGLGPGELRMVDLFPNTTILVRATAIRIDTSTPIAPGITLLEQRGLGILGESEQDRKVRVKHHNEIWGPLGRNLAEDVIFVETVSETHRREASKWGLFARHEGLKAQDDEIMRAYYRVWGRMMGKPASNPLG
;
A
#
# COMPACT_ATOMS: atom_id res chain seq x y z
N MET A 1 -28.81 22.71 -17.81
CA MET A 1 -27.59 21.86 -17.88
C MET A 1 -27.95 20.70 -18.78
N ASP A 2 -27.13 20.43 -19.77
CA ASP A 2 -27.29 19.25 -20.61
C ASP A 2 -27.07 18.01 -19.74
N SER A 3 -28.12 17.15 -19.62
CA SER A 3 -28.10 15.95 -18.75
C SER A 3 -27.22 14.84 -19.32
N SER A 4 -26.53 15.04 -20.43
CA SER A 4 -25.72 14.03 -21.10
C SER A 4 -24.54 13.53 -20.26
N GLN A 5 -23.94 14.38 -19.42
CA GLN A 5 -22.84 14.01 -18.53
C GLN A 5 -23.27 13.15 -17.30
N LEU A 6 -24.56 13.07 -17.02
CA LEU A 6 -25.13 12.23 -15.97
C LEU A 6 -25.79 10.96 -16.51
N ALA A 7 -25.91 10.85 -17.85
CA ALA A 7 -26.43 9.65 -18.48
C ALA A 7 -25.44 8.51 -18.38
N ARG A 8 -25.96 7.30 -18.15
CA ARG A 8 -25.14 6.08 -18.14
C ARG A 8 -24.40 5.96 -19.49
N PRO A 9 -23.08 5.70 -19.48
CA PRO A 9 -22.33 5.47 -20.72
C PRO A 9 -22.88 4.28 -21.53
N ASP A 10 -22.92 4.40 -22.84
CA ASP A 10 -23.22 3.29 -23.76
C ASP A 10 -21.92 2.51 -24.03
N LEU A 11 -21.43 1.86 -22.99
CA LEU A 11 -20.18 1.09 -22.97
C LEU A 11 -20.39 -0.22 -22.19
N PRO A 12 -19.54 -1.23 -22.38
CA PRO A 12 -19.55 -2.42 -21.53
C PRO A 12 -19.41 -2.07 -20.04
N ASP A 13 -20.04 -2.85 -19.17
CA ASP A 13 -20.14 -2.56 -17.73
C ASP A 13 -18.81 -2.47 -16.98
N ASP A 14 -17.73 -3.02 -17.51
CA ASP A 14 -16.39 -2.92 -16.92
C ASP A 14 -15.55 -1.74 -17.48
N HIS A 15 -16.10 -0.96 -18.43
CA HIS A 15 -15.42 0.18 -19.03
C HIS A 15 -15.70 1.52 -18.34
N TYR A 16 -16.49 1.50 -17.29
CA TYR A 16 -16.76 2.66 -16.45
C TYR A 16 -17.13 2.24 -15.03
N VAL A 17 -17.05 3.16 -14.12
CA VAL A 17 -17.49 2.99 -12.73
C VAL A 17 -18.48 4.07 -12.36
N ASP A 18 -19.42 3.73 -11.49
CA ASP A 18 -20.29 4.71 -10.82
C ASP A 18 -19.51 5.40 -9.72
N VAL A 19 -19.55 6.73 -9.64
CA VAL A 19 -18.80 7.50 -8.63
C VAL A 19 -19.22 7.20 -7.19
N ASP A 20 -20.35 6.51 -6.99
CA ASP A 20 -20.75 6.04 -5.68
C ASP A 20 -19.72 5.10 -5.04
N ILE A 21 -18.88 4.40 -5.84
CA ILE A 21 -17.76 3.61 -5.30
C ILE A 21 -16.75 4.46 -4.53
N TYR A 22 -16.68 5.77 -4.77
CA TYR A 22 -15.76 6.68 -4.12
C TYR A 22 -16.40 7.50 -3.00
N THR A 23 -17.72 7.69 -3.03
CA THR A 23 -18.42 8.66 -2.19
C THR A 23 -19.36 8.06 -1.17
N SER A 24 -19.87 6.84 -1.41
CA SER A 24 -20.84 6.18 -0.54
C SER A 24 -20.22 5.64 0.75
N GLN A 25 -20.80 6.02 1.90
CA GLN A 25 -20.43 5.48 3.20
C GLN A 25 -20.70 3.98 3.29
N GLN A 26 -21.82 3.50 2.74
CA GLN A 26 -22.17 2.08 2.76
C GLN A 26 -21.13 1.25 2.01
N ILE A 27 -20.71 1.68 0.81
CA ILE A 27 -19.70 1.00 0.02
C ILE A 27 -18.37 0.98 0.77
N PHE A 28 -17.99 2.10 1.37
CA PHE A 28 -16.79 2.18 2.19
C PHE A 28 -16.79 1.17 3.35
N ASP A 29 -17.90 1.10 4.10
CA ASP A 29 -18.03 0.16 5.21
C ASP A 29 -17.98 -1.31 4.73
N ASP A 30 -18.54 -1.59 3.56
CA ASP A 30 -18.52 -2.91 2.94
C ASP A 30 -17.11 -3.24 2.42
N GLU A 31 -16.36 -2.29 1.87
CA GLU A 31 -14.96 -2.47 1.47
C GLU A 31 -14.07 -2.84 2.66
N LEU A 32 -14.25 -2.18 3.82
CA LEU A 32 -13.49 -2.52 5.02
C LEU A 32 -13.70 -3.98 5.44
N LYS A 33 -14.92 -4.51 5.30
CA LYS A 33 -15.28 -5.89 5.67
C LYS A 33 -14.91 -6.92 4.62
N ASN A 34 -15.19 -6.62 3.36
CA ASN A 34 -15.14 -7.60 2.27
C ASN A 34 -13.79 -7.60 1.56
N ILE A 35 -13.05 -6.49 1.60
CA ILE A 35 -11.75 -6.35 0.96
C ILE A 35 -10.65 -6.25 2.00
N PHE A 36 -10.61 -5.16 2.78
CA PHE A 36 -9.48 -4.87 3.67
C PHE A 36 -9.32 -5.90 4.79
N ALA A 37 -10.41 -6.44 5.33
CA ALA A 37 -10.33 -7.48 6.36
C ALA A 37 -9.93 -8.85 5.81
N LYS A 38 -10.02 -9.08 4.48
CA LYS A 38 -9.82 -10.39 3.84
C LYS A 38 -8.60 -10.48 2.94
N THR A 39 -7.91 -9.37 2.68
CA THR A 39 -6.75 -9.35 1.79
C THR A 39 -5.46 -9.12 2.56
N TRP A 40 -4.35 -9.56 1.96
CA TRP A 40 -3.02 -9.27 2.47
C TRP A 40 -2.65 -7.81 2.22
N LYS A 41 -2.13 -7.16 3.25
CA LYS A 41 -1.72 -5.75 3.19
C LYS A 41 -0.33 -5.55 3.75
N PHE A 42 0.43 -4.67 3.12
CA PHE A 42 1.72 -4.24 3.62
C PHE A 42 1.57 -3.49 4.95
N ALA A 43 2.29 -3.93 5.97
CA ALA A 43 2.31 -3.33 7.30
C ALA A 43 3.49 -2.38 7.49
N CYS A 44 4.71 -2.89 7.29
CA CYS A 44 5.95 -2.12 7.37
C CYS A 44 7.10 -2.94 6.77
N HIS A 45 8.26 -2.32 6.61
CA HIS A 45 9.51 -3.04 6.30
C HIS A 45 10.17 -3.52 7.59
N GLU A 46 10.84 -4.66 7.56
CA GLU A 46 11.48 -5.25 8.75
C GLU A 46 12.55 -4.35 9.40
N SER A 47 13.17 -3.44 8.61
CA SER A 47 14.09 -2.42 9.13
C SER A 47 13.41 -1.35 9.99
N GLU A 48 12.09 -1.28 10.02
CA GLU A 48 11.35 -0.40 10.93
C GLU A 48 11.20 -1.01 12.34
N ILE A 49 11.50 -2.31 12.48
CA ILE A 49 11.51 -3.06 13.75
C ILE A 49 12.79 -3.92 13.83
N PRO A 50 14.00 -3.31 13.82
CA PRO A 50 15.27 -4.03 13.66
C PRO A 50 15.67 -4.84 14.89
N ASN A 51 15.28 -4.42 16.10
CA ASN A 51 15.71 -5.02 17.35
C ASN A 51 14.64 -5.92 17.97
N LEU A 52 15.05 -6.83 18.83
CA LEU A 52 14.13 -7.66 19.63
C LEU A 52 13.25 -6.76 20.50
N GLY A 53 11.96 -6.98 20.49
CA GLY A 53 10.95 -6.18 21.18
C GLY A 53 10.48 -4.94 20.41
N ASP A 54 11.11 -4.58 19.29
CA ASP A 54 10.63 -3.47 18.46
C ASP A 54 9.25 -3.78 17.88
N TYR A 55 8.36 -2.80 17.96
CA TYR A 55 7.01 -2.92 17.41
C TYR A 55 6.64 -1.72 16.53
N ARG A 56 5.72 -1.99 15.62
CA ARG A 56 5.05 -1.00 14.79
C ARG A 56 3.54 -1.16 14.91
N ALA A 57 2.85 -0.11 15.37
CA ALA A 57 1.39 -0.05 15.43
C ALA A 57 0.83 0.65 14.17
N LEU A 58 -0.29 0.15 13.67
CA LEU A 58 -0.98 0.69 12.50
C LEU A 58 -2.48 0.45 12.60
N ASN A 59 -3.23 1.11 11.72
CA ASN A 59 -4.65 0.85 11.54
C ASN A 59 -4.83 -0.02 10.29
N HIS A 60 -5.47 -1.16 10.45
CA HIS A 60 -5.79 -2.08 9.36
C HIS A 60 -7.30 -2.27 9.27
N ALA A 61 -7.91 -1.79 8.19
CA ALA A 61 -9.36 -1.88 7.99
C ALA A 61 -10.20 -1.29 9.16
N GLY A 62 -9.75 -0.19 9.74
CA GLY A 62 -10.40 0.39 10.92
C GLY A 62 -10.05 -0.31 12.24
N ILE A 63 -9.35 -1.44 12.19
CA ILE A 63 -8.94 -2.23 13.36
C ILE A 63 -7.51 -1.86 13.75
N PRO A 64 -7.24 -1.46 15.01
CA PRO A 64 -5.89 -1.23 15.49
C PRO A 64 -5.15 -2.56 15.59
N VAL A 65 -3.96 -2.62 14.99
CA VAL A 65 -3.08 -3.79 15.02
C VAL A 65 -1.64 -3.35 15.30
N PHE A 66 -0.78 -4.28 15.66
CA PHE A 66 0.66 -4.04 15.71
C PHE A 66 1.43 -5.27 15.25
N VAL A 67 2.61 -5.04 14.70
CA VAL A 67 3.63 -6.07 14.44
C VAL A 67 4.76 -5.90 15.44
N ILE A 68 5.38 -7.00 15.88
CA ILE A 68 6.46 -7.01 16.87
C ILE A 68 7.52 -8.03 16.48
N ARG A 69 8.79 -7.70 16.66
CA ARG A 69 9.89 -8.66 16.58
C ARG A 69 10.09 -9.32 17.95
N GLY A 70 9.78 -10.58 18.04
CA GLY A 70 9.91 -11.35 19.27
C GLY A 70 11.35 -11.64 19.69
N GLU A 71 11.53 -12.15 20.92
CA GLU A 71 12.83 -12.54 21.48
C GLU A 71 13.54 -13.65 20.67
N ASP A 72 12.78 -14.46 19.92
CA ASP A 72 13.31 -15.49 19.00
C ASP A 72 13.62 -14.94 17.59
N GLY A 73 13.55 -13.62 17.38
CA GLY A 73 13.76 -12.95 16.10
C GLY A 73 12.59 -13.03 15.13
N SER A 74 11.57 -13.86 15.41
CA SER A 74 10.40 -13.98 14.54
C SER A 74 9.49 -12.75 14.65
N VAL A 75 8.92 -12.33 13.54
CA VAL A 75 7.91 -11.26 13.54
C VAL A 75 6.52 -11.86 13.69
N ARG A 76 5.72 -11.21 14.53
CA ARG A 76 4.32 -11.57 14.80
C ARG A 76 3.44 -10.34 14.70
N ALA A 77 2.17 -10.57 14.41
CA ALA A 77 1.17 -9.51 14.35
C ALA A 77 -0.03 -9.84 15.23
N PHE A 78 -0.58 -8.83 15.87
CA PHE A 78 -1.71 -8.96 16.80
C PHE A 78 -2.72 -7.83 16.61
N VAL A 79 -3.98 -8.12 16.92
CA VAL A 79 -4.96 -7.06 17.17
C VAL A 79 -4.51 -6.28 18.41
N ASN A 80 -4.45 -4.97 18.29
CA ASN A 80 -4.03 -4.08 19.39
C ASN A 80 -5.20 -3.81 20.34
N ALA A 81 -5.65 -4.86 21.00
CA ALA A 81 -6.76 -4.82 21.96
C ALA A 81 -6.55 -5.85 23.07
N CYS A 82 -6.55 -5.39 24.31
CA CYS A 82 -6.48 -6.24 25.48
C CYS A 82 -7.75 -7.11 25.60
N PRO A 83 -7.67 -8.43 25.77
CA PRO A 83 -8.82 -9.30 25.86
C PRO A 83 -9.70 -9.04 27.08
N HIS A 84 -9.19 -8.32 28.10
CA HIS A 84 -9.97 -7.97 29.27
C HIS A 84 -11.14 -7.03 28.94
N ARG A 85 -10.85 -5.83 28.39
CA ARG A 85 -11.86 -4.80 28.11
C ARG A 85 -11.55 -3.95 26.87
N GLY A 86 -10.77 -4.48 25.92
CA GLY A 86 -10.56 -3.86 24.61
C GLY A 86 -9.59 -2.67 24.59
N SER A 87 -8.91 -2.34 25.69
CA SER A 87 -7.94 -1.23 25.69
C SER A 87 -6.76 -1.53 24.77
N LYS A 88 -6.27 -0.53 24.03
CA LYS A 88 -5.02 -0.68 23.27
C LYS A 88 -3.87 -1.03 24.21
N LEU A 89 -2.98 -1.92 23.76
CA LEU A 89 -1.77 -2.30 24.48
C LEU A 89 -0.62 -1.35 24.17
N VAL A 90 -0.44 -1.02 22.90
CA VAL A 90 0.54 -0.06 22.44
C VAL A 90 -0.19 1.17 21.89
N THR A 91 0.19 2.35 22.38
CA THR A 91 -0.40 3.64 22.00
C THR A 91 0.45 4.41 21.03
N ASP A 92 1.77 4.21 21.09
CA ASP A 92 2.72 4.84 20.20
C ASP A 92 2.79 4.09 18.86
N VAL A 93 3.06 4.81 17.78
CA VAL A 93 3.18 4.25 16.44
C VAL A 93 4.33 3.26 16.35
N ARG A 94 5.38 3.43 17.15
CA ARG A 94 6.55 2.55 17.26
C ARG A 94 7.16 2.64 18.64
N GLY A 95 7.79 1.56 19.04
CA GLY A 95 8.49 1.50 20.33
C GLY A 95 9.18 0.15 20.49
N ASN A 96 9.71 -0.08 21.70
CA ASN A 96 10.33 -1.35 22.08
C ASN A 96 9.74 -1.81 23.41
N ALA A 97 9.31 -3.07 23.47
CA ALA A 97 8.77 -3.66 24.68
C ALA A 97 9.11 -5.15 24.74
N LYS A 98 9.73 -5.57 25.84
CA LYS A 98 9.97 -6.98 26.14
C LYS A 98 8.63 -7.70 26.43
N ASN A 99 7.78 -7.07 27.25
CA ASN A 99 6.45 -7.50 27.61
C ASN A 99 5.47 -6.35 27.37
N LEU A 100 4.25 -6.70 26.96
CA LEU A 100 3.20 -5.74 26.63
C LEU A 100 2.22 -5.64 27.80
N ALA A 101 2.38 -4.62 28.65
CA ALA A 101 1.48 -4.39 29.77
C ALA A 101 0.33 -3.45 29.36
N CYS A 102 -0.90 -3.89 29.53
CA CYS A 102 -2.07 -3.06 29.32
C CYS A 102 -2.11 -1.93 30.36
N PHE A 103 -2.05 -0.67 29.92
CA PHE A 103 -2.01 0.48 30.84
C PHE A 103 -3.28 0.62 31.71
N PHE A 104 -4.39 -0.04 31.34
CA PHE A 104 -5.67 0.10 32.04
C PHE A 104 -5.72 -0.74 33.33
N HIS A 105 -5.38 -2.06 33.24
CA HIS A 105 -5.44 -2.95 34.40
C HIS A 105 -4.18 -3.82 34.55
N LEU A 106 -3.11 -3.48 33.85
CA LEU A 106 -1.79 -4.13 33.93
C LEU A 106 -1.77 -5.62 33.59
N TRP A 107 -2.77 -6.11 32.83
CA TRP A 107 -2.61 -7.45 32.26
C TRP A 107 -1.43 -7.43 31.32
N THR A 108 -0.52 -8.38 31.48
CA THR A 108 0.77 -8.39 30.79
C THR A 108 0.87 -9.57 29.87
N PHE A 109 1.35 -9.34 28.66
CA PHE A 109 1.48 -10.32 27.61
C PHE A 109 2.94 -10.43 27.15
N ASP A 110 3.35 -11.65 26.78
CA ASP A 110 4.65 -11.86 26.14
C ASP A 110 4.61 -11.54 24.64
N ASP A 111 5.78 -11.63 23.97
CA ASP A 111 5.95 -11.41 22.52
C ASP A 111 5.22 -12.44 21.64
N LYS A 112 4.71 -13.52 22.23
CA LYS A 112 3.88 -14.55 21.57
C LYS A 112 2.40 -14.30 21.75
N GLY A 113 2.04 -13.24 22.48
CA GLY A 113 0.67 -12.84 22.77
C GLY A 113 0.03 -13.58 23.94
N ARG A 114 0.76 -14.43 24.68
CA ARG A 114 0.22 -15.16 25.83
C ARG A 114 0.13 -14.24 27.03
N CYS A 115 -0.96 -14.30 27.77
CA CYS A 115 -1.08 -13.57 29.03
C CYS A 115 -0.18 -14.24 30.09
N ILE A 116 0.80 -13.48 30.59
CA ILE A 116 1.77 -13.96 31.60
C ILE A 116 1.47 -13.43 33.00
N GLU A 117 0.66 -12.37 33.10
CA GLU A 117 0.27 -11.80 34.38
C GLU A 117 -1.14 -11.18 34.31
N ILE A 118 -1.96 -11.48 35.31
CA ILE A 118 -3.25 -10.82 35.57
C ILE A 118 -3.14 -10.19 36.95
N THR A 119 -3.27 -8.86 37.02
CA THR A 119 -3.24 -8.13 38.28
C THR A 119 -4.39 -8.59 39.20
N ARG A 120 -4.07 -9.04 40.40
CA ARG A 120 -5.03 -9.58 41.40
C ARG A 120 -5.91 -10.70 40.81
N GLU A 121 -5.27 -11.70 40.20
CA GLU A 121 -5.90 -12.82 39.51
C GLU A 121 -6.93 -13.58 40.41
N ASP A 122 -6.70 -13.63 41.72
CA ASP A 122 -7.61 -14.27 42.71
C ASP A 122 -9.02 -13.66 42.69
N GLY A 123 -9.19 -12.44 42.25
CA GLY A 123 -10.50 -11.81 42.03
C GLY A 123 -11.34 -12.53 40.96
N TYR A 124 -10.74 -13.34 40.12
CA TYR A 124 -11.42 -14.12 39.07
C TYR A 124 -11.71 -15.60 39.48
N ALA A 125 -11.40 -16.00 40.73
CA ALA A 125 -11.55 -17.38 41.17
C ALA A 125 -12.96 -17.98 40.95
N GLN A 126 -14.01 -17.15 41.08
CA GLN A 126 -15.40 -17.64 40.87
C GLN A 126 -15.77 -17.73 39.37
N SER A 127 -15.19 -16.92 38.49
CA SER A 127 -15.47 -16.91 37.05
C SER A 127 -14.57 -17.88 36.29
N GLY A 128 -13.51 -18.38 36.86
CA GLY A 128 -12.55 -19.29 36.25
C GLY A 128 -11.61 -18.61 35.23
N VAL A 129 -11.63 -17.29 35.12
CA VAL A 129 -10.69 -16.57 34.21
C VAL A 129 -9.28 -16.69 34.77
N CYS A 130 -8.38 -17.24 33.97
CA CYS A 130 -6.97 -17.40 34.33
C CYS A 130 -6.05 -17.00 33.15
N LYS A 131 -4.83 -16.58 33.48
CA LYS A 131 -3.84 -16.14 32.50
C LYS A 131 -3.49 -17.19 31.44
N GLY A 132 -3.52 -18.50 31.79
CA GLY A 132 -3.21 -19.57 30.86
C GLY A 132 -4.17 -19.71 29.68
N GLU A 133 -5.38 -19.20 29.82
CA GLU A 133 -6.43 -19.23 28.79
C GLU A 133 -6.63 -17.90 28.06
N GLN A 134 -5.93 -16.88 28.51
CA GLN A 134 -6.05 -15.53 27.91
C GLN A 134 -4.85 -15.23 27.00
N GLY A 135 -5.13 -14.50 25.93
CA GLY A 135 -4.08 -14.09 25.00
C GLY A 135 -4.55 -13.03 24.03
N LEU A 136 -3.60 -12.44 23.34
CA LEU A 136 -3.87 -11.50 22.27
C LEU A 136 -4.36 -12.24 21.03
N ARG A 137 -5.32 -11.67 20.32
CA ARG A 137 -5.73 -12.20 19.01
C ARG A 137 -4.57 -12.03 18.04
N ARG A 138 -3.94 -13.15 17.69
CA ARG A 138 -2.92 -13.20 16.64
C ARG A 138 -3.60 -13.05 15.30
N ILE A 139 -2.93 -12.34 14.38
CA ILE A 139 -3.32 -12.24 12.97
C ILE A 139 -2.21 -12.80 12.09
N ARG A 140 -2.55 -13.18 10.89
CA ARG A 140 -1.57 -13.74 9.94
C ARG A 140 -0.54 -12.69 9.58
N CYS A 141 0.72 -13.11 9.50
CA CYS A 141 1.86 -12.25 9.16
C CYS A 141 2.83 -13.03 8.28
N HIS A 142 3.27 -12.43 7.19
CA HIS A 142 4.22 -12.99 6.24
C HIS A 142 5.33 -11.97 5.93
N ASN A 143 6.56 -12.46 5.79
CA ASN A 143 7.71 -11.65 5.34
C ASN A 143 8.09 -12.05 3.92
N LYS A 144 7.97 -11.13 2.97
CA LYS A 144 8.46 -11.29 1.60
C LYS A 144 9.49 -10.19 1.31
N PHE A 145 10.75 -10.59 1.14
CA PHE A 145 11.84 -9.67 0.82
C PHE A 145 12.03 -8.52 1.83
N GLY A 146 11.83 -8.77 3.13
CA GLY A 146 11.86 -7.76 4.19
C GLY A 146 10.57 -6.94 4.33
N MET A 147 9.63 -7.09 3.42
CA MET A 147 8.29 -6.49 3.52
C MET A 147 7.37 -7.37 4.34
N LEU A 148 6.80 -6.80 5.40
CA LEU A 148 5.87 -7.50 6.30
C LEU A 148 4.44 -7.26 5.85
N PHE A 149 3.74 -8.34 5.55
CA PHE A 149 2.34 -8.34 5.16
C PHE A 149 1.49 -8.98 6.25
N ILE A 150 0.28 -8.47 6.45
CA ILE A 150 -0.67 -8.97 7.44
C ILE A 150 -2.03 -9.21 6.83
N ASN A 151 -2.79 -10.14 7.40
CA ASN A 151 -4.18 -10.42 7.04
C ASN A 151 -5.00 -10.72 8.30
N LEU A 152 -6.21 -10.15 8.38
CA LEU A 152 -7.14 -10.38 9.50
C LEU A 152 -7.98 -11.64 9.33
N ASP A 153 -8.06 -12.19 8.13
CA ASP A 153 -8.81 -13.39 7.80
C ASP A 153 -7.93 -14.63 8.07
N ASP A 154 -8.34 -15.42 9.03
CA ASP A 154 -7.64 -16.65 9.39
C ASP A 154 -7.78 -17.73 8.29
N ASP A 155 -8.83 -17.65 7.47
CA ASP A 155 -9.15 -18.59 6.38
C ASP A 155 -8.61 -18.15 5.01
N ALA A 156 -7.93 -16.99 4.93
CA ALA A 156 -7.34 -16.52 3.67
C ALA A 156 -6.28 -17.49 3.13
N ASP A 157 -6.10 -17.51 1.81
CA ASP A 157 -4.97 -18.20 1.18
C ASP A 157 -3.63 -17.75 1.75
N ASP A 158 -2.63 -18.61 1.72
CA ASP A 158 -1.27 -18.21 2.08
C ASP A 158 -0.77 -17.10 1.19
N PHE A 159 0.10 -16.24 1.74
CA PHE A 159 0.60 -15.05 1.02
C PHE A 159 1.16 -15.39 -0.36
N ASP A 160 2.04 -16.40 -0.44
CA ASP A 160 2.65 -16.80 -1.71
C ASP A 160 1.65 -17.37 -2.71
N GLN A 161 0.57 -18.01 -2.25
CA GLN A 161 -0.54 -18.43 -3.13
C GLN A 161 -1.35 -17.22 -3.61
N HIS A 162 -1.60 -16.24 -2.71
CA HIS A 162 -2.37 -15.05 -3.03
C HIS A 162 -1.68 -14.14 -4.05
N VAL A 163 -0.37 -13.92 -3.90
CA VAL A 163 0.38 -13.03 -4.79
C VAL A 163 0.95 -13.75 -6.02
N GLY A 164 1.11 -15.09 -5.98
CA GLY A 164 1.73 -15.84 -7.07
C GLY A 164 3.13 -15.33 -7.39
N ASN A 165 3.42 -15.13 -8.66
CA ASN A 165 4.72 -14.67 -9.15
C ASN A 165 4.82 -13.14 -9.37
N VAL A 166 3.83 -12.38 -8.93
CA VAL A 166 3.78 -10.93 -9.18
C VAL A 166 4.99 -10.18 -8.63
N MET A 167 5.61 -10.67 -7.56
CA MET A 167 6.78 -10.04 -6.92
C MET A 167 8.13 -10.55 -7.43
N ASP A 168 8.17 -11.53 -8.32
CA ASP A 168 9.44 -12.16 -8.77
C ASP A 168 10.38 -11.16 -9.44
N CYS A 169 9.83 -10.17 -10.16
CA CYS A 169 10.62 -9.11 -10.77
C CYS A 169 11.38 -8.23 -9.77
N LEU A 170 11.04 -8.29 -8.48
CA LEU A 170 11.68 -7.53 -7.42
C LEU A 170 12.78 -8.33 -6.68
N GLU A 171 12.82 -9.66 -6.81
CA GLU A 171 13.65 -10.54 -5.97
C GLU A 171 15.11 -10.11 -5.93
N GLU A 172 15.75 -9.94 -7.09
CA GLU A 172 17.16 -9.59 -7.16
C GLU A 172 17.46 -8.27 -6.44
N VAL A 173 16.67 -7.21 -6.68
CA VAL A 173 16.90 -5.90 -6.09
C VAL A 173 16.63 -5.87 -4.60
N MET A 174 15.67 -6.68 -4.12
CA MET A 174 15.25 -6.69 -2.73
C MET A 174 16.08 -7.62 -1.84
N THR A 175 16.77 -8.64 -2.43
CA THR A 175 17.43 -9.69 -1.65
C THR A 175 18.96 -9.70 -1.76
N THR A 176 19.53 -9.08 -2.81
CA THR A 176 21.00 -9.10 -3.02
C THR A 176 21.77 -8.39 -1.91
N LYS A 177 21.21 -7.34 -1.34
CA LYS A 177 21.75 -6.61 -0.18
C LYS A 177 20.65 -6.30 0.81
N PRO A 178 20.94 -6.29 2.13
CA PRO A 178 19.99 -5.83 3.13
C PRO A 178 19.53 -4.40 2.83
N LEU A 179 18.23 -4.17 2.94
CA LEU A 179 17.62 -2.86 2.72
C LEU A 179 17.15 -2.24 4.02
N GLU A 180 17.05 -0.92 4.03
CA GLU A 180 16.43 -0.16 5.13
C GLU A 180 15.57 0.97 4.62
N VAL A 181 14.55 1.33 5.39
CA VAL A 181 13.73 2.52 5.16
C VAL A 181 14.54 3.74 5.58
N PHE A 182 14.95 4.56 4.63
CA PHE A 182 15.64 5.82 4.89
C PHE A 182 14.71 7.03 4.89
N HIS A 183 13.53 6.88 4.32
CA HIS A 183 12.53 7.93 4.21
C HIS A 183 11.13 7.36 4.44
N HIS A 184 10.34 8.06 5.26
CA HIS A 184 8.93 7.76 5.46
C HIS A 184 8.17 9.06 5.66
N HIS A 185 7.13 9.28 4.87
CA HIS A 185 6.21 10.39 5.08
C HIS A 185 4.76 9.95 4.87
N GLN A 186 3.86 10.77 5.34
CA GLN A 186 2.43 10.57 5.27
C GLN A 186 1.76 11.81 4.70
N VAL A 187 0.77 11.59 3.85
CA VAL A 187 -0.09 12.65 3.28
C VAL A 187 -1.54 12.25 3.52
N THR A 188 -2.31 13.15 4.13
CA THR A 188 -3.76 12.99 4.17
C THR A 188 -4.33 13.64 2.91
N MET A 189 -4.93 12.83 2.05
CA MET A 189 -5.58 13.28 0.82
C MET A 189 -7.08 13.39 1.01
N ASN A 190 -7.71 14.41 0.43
CA ASN A 190 -9.16 14.57 0.36
C ASN A 190 -9.73 13.80 -0.84
N ALA A 191 -9.43 12.52 -0.92
CA ALA A 191 -9.80 11.63 -2.00
C ALA A 191 -10.06 10.20 -1.50
N ASN A 192 -10.74 9.39 -2.32
CA ASN A 192 -10.94 7.98 -2.02
C ASN A 192 -9.64 7.19 -2.26
N TRP A 193 -9.41 6.17 -1.46
CA TRP A 193 -8.20 5.33 -1.50
C TRP A 193 -7.96 4.66 -2.87
N LYS A 194 -9.02 4.31 -3.60
CA LYS A 194 -8.94 3.72 -4.95
C LYS A 194 -8.37 4.70 -5.97
N GLN A 195 -8.74 5.98 -5.88
CA GLN A 195 -8.31 6.99 -6.83
C GLN A 195 -6.78 7.20 -6.81
N TRP A 196 -6.12 7.02 -5.66
CA TRP A 196 -4.66 7.01 -5.61
C TRP A 196 -4.09 5.77 -6.30
N HIS A 197 -4.67 4.60 -6.03
CA HIS A 197 -4.18 3.36 -6.62
C HIS A 197 -4.37 3.34 -8.14
N GLU A 198 -5.45 3.92 -8.63
CA GLU A 198 -5.71 4.10 -10.06
C GLU A 198 -4.58 4.88 -10.76
N THR A 199 -4.04 5.94 -10.16
CA THR A 199 -2.93 6.69 -10.75
C THR A 199 -1.66 5.85 -10.90
N ASN A 200 -1.46 4.84 -10.09
CA ASN A 200 -0.33 3.92 -10.24
C ASN A 200 -0.59 2.85 -11.32
N MET A 201 -1.86 2.50 -11.58
CA MET A 201 -2.21 1.49 -12.58
C MET A 201 -2.34 2.04 -14.00
N GLU A 202 -2.39 3.36 -14.20
CA GLU A 202 -2.39 3.96 -15.52
C GLU A 202 -1.27 5.00 -15.61
N LEU A 203 -0.58 5.07 -16.73
CA LEU A 203 0.48 6.04 -16.97
C LEU A 203 0.07 7.09 -18.00
N TYR A 204 -1.23 7.21 -18.25
CA TYR A 204 -1.77 8.24 -19.16
C TYR A 204 -1.71 9.65 -18.56
N HIS A 205 -1.90 9.77 -17.21
CA HIS A 205 -1.78 11.05 -16.49
C HIS A 205 -0.36 11.63 -16.51
N GLU A 206 0.67 10.85 -16.88
CA GLU A 206 2.05 11.36 -17.01
C GLU A 206 2.15 12.57 -17.94
N TRP A 207 1.24 12.71 -18.89
CA TRP A 207 1.09 13.93 -19.70
C TRP A 207 0.65 15.16 -18.89
N GLY A 208 0.09 14.99 -17.72
CA GLY A 208 -0.26 16.02 -16.75
C GLY A 208 0.96 16.64 -16.07
N HIS A 209 2.02 15.86 -15.84
CA HIS A 209 3.20 16.33 -15.13
C HIS A 209 4.00 17.38 -15.91
N ILE A 210 4.24 18.54 -15.29
CA ILE A 210 4.91 19.68 -15.92
C ILE A 210 6.32 19.30 -16.37
N VAL A 211 7.08 18.63 -15.50
CA VAL A 211 8.46 18.23 -15.81
C VAL A 211 8.47 17.19 -16.93
N ASN A 212 7.58 16.21 -16.89
CA ASN A 212 7.47 15.18 -17.91
C ASN A 212 7.19 15.80 -19.29
N ARG A 213 6.27 16.76 -19.37
CA ARG A 213 6.00 17.50 -20.61
C ARG A 213 7.18 18.31 -21.10
N SER A 214 7.93 18.94 -20.20
CA SER A 214 9.07 19.80 -20.55
C SER A 214 10.35 19.05 -20.88
N THR A 215 10.51 17.82 -20.39
CA THR A 215 11.70 16.98 -20.63
C THR A 215 11.52 15.99 -21.77
N ALA A 216 10.36 16.03 -22.46
CA ALA A 216 10.00 15.07 -23.50
C ALA A 216 10.27 13.62 -23.05
N ILE A 217 9.39 13.08 -22.24
CA ILE A 217 9.28 11.63 -22.09
C ILE A 217 8.75 11.11 -23.44
N ALA A 218 9.62 11.02 -24.39
CA ALA A 218 9.26 10.75 -25.78
C ALA A 218 10.02 9.58 -26.36
N ALA A 219 10.58 8.74 -25.51
CA ALA A 219 11.10 7.49 -26.02
C ALA A 219 9.92 6.62 -26.42
N ASP A 220 9.84 6.22 -27.69
CA ASP A 220 8.83 5.24 -28.18
C ASP A 220 8.79 3.99 -27.26
N GLY A 221 9.94 3.62 -26.69
CA GLY A 221 10.07 2.61 -25.67
C GLY A 221 9.21 2.89 -24.41
N TYR A 222 9.09 4.11 -23.93
CA TYR A 222 8.36 4.45 -22.71
C TYR A 222 6.88 4.08 -22.82
N HIS A 223 6.24 4.38 -23.94
CA HIS A 223 4.82 4.10 -24.17
C HIS A 223 4.56 2.64 -24.56
N ASN A 224 5.57 1.89 -24.94
CA ASN A 224 5.47 0.50 -25.35
C ASN A 224 5.64 -0.53 -24.21
N ARG A 225 5.81 -0.06 -22.97
CA ARG A 225 5.76 -0.93 -21.77
C ARG A 225 4.43 -1.67 -21.73
N THR A 226 4.44 -2.88 -21.21
CA THR A 226 3.26 -3.72 -21.20
C THR A 226 2.91 -4.13 -19.78
N TRP A 227 1.66 -4.00 -19.42
CA TRP A 227 1.12 -4.56 -18.20
C TRP A 227 1.01 -6.08 -18.29
N CYS A 228 1.44 -6.78 -17.28
CA CYS A 228 1.08 -8.15 -17.01
C CYS A 228 0.04 -8.16 -15.89
N ILE A 229 -1.14 -8.69 -16.18
CA ILE A 229 -2.24 -8.80 -15.23
C ILE A 229 -2.15 -10.16 -14.57
N HIS A 230 -2.10 -10.17 -13.25
CA HIS A 230 -2.07 -11.38 -12.43
C HIS A 230 -3.44 -11.64 -11.79
N GLU A 231 -3.63 -12.85 -11.29
CA GLU A 231 -4.81 -13.16 -10.49
C GLU A 231 -4.92 -12.26 -9.26
N ASN A 232 -6.09 -12.19 -8.67
CA ASN A 232 -6.39 -11.37 -7.49
C ASN A 232 -6.19 -9.85 -7.66
N GLY A 233 -6.18 -9.35 -8.91
CA GLY A 233 -6.13 -7.92 -9.21
C GLY A 233 -4.75 -7.28 -9.07
N HIS A 234 -3.70 -8.09 -9.05
CA HIS A 234 -2.33 -7.61 -9.07
C HIS A 234 -1.86 -7.31 -10.49
N GLY A 235 -0.87 -6.41 -10.60
CA GLY A 235 -0.27 -6.06 -11.87
C GLY A 235 1.23 -5.84 -11.77
N THR A 236 1.95 -6.14 -12.86
CA THR A 236 3.34 -5.75 -13.04
C THR A 236 3.50 -5.01 -14.36
N LEU A 237 4.34 -3.99 -14.35
CA LEU A 237 4.76 -3.32 -15.56
C LEU A 237 6.13 -3.85 -15.95
N ASP A 238 6.28 -4.23 -17.23
CA ASP A 238 7.53 -4.77 -17.75
C ASP A 238 8.71 -3.87 -17.40
N PRO A 239 9.83 -4.45 -16.96
CA PRO A 239 11.06 -3.70 -16.71
C PRO A 239 11.46 -2.90 -17.94
N MET A 240 11.86 -1.66 -17.72
CA MET A 240 12.23 -0.76 -18.79
C MET A 240 13.36 0.15 -18.45
N GLU A 241 14.12 0.49 -19.48
CA GLU A 241 14.95 1.68 -19.42
C GLU A 241 14.12 2.92 -19.73
N VAL A 242 14.05 3.85 -18.76
CA VAL A 242 13.49 5.17 -18.95
C VAL A 242 14.64 6.16 -19.16
N SER A 243 14.81 6.66 -20.35
CA SER A 243 15.74 7.75 -20.64
C SER A 243 14.99 9.09 -20.69
N TYR A 244 15.61 10.13 -20.15
CA TYR A 244 15.10 11.49 -20.22
C TYR A 244 16.15 12.34 -20.95
N ASP A 245 15.93 12.65 -22.22
CA ASP A 245 16.91 13.30 -23.09
C ASP A 245 17.41 14.67 -22.58
N ASN A 246 16.63 15.36 -21.76
CA ASN A 246 16.96 16.69 -21.25
C ASN A 246 17.14 16.76 -19.72
N TYR A 247 17.26 15.61 -19.03
CA TYR A 247 17.39 15.59 -17.57
C TYR A 247 18.84 15.42 -17.11
N LYS A 248 19.48 16.51 -16.75
CA LYS A 248 20.90 16.56 -16.35
C LYS A 248 21.26 15.76 -15.07
N GLY A 249 20.27 15.33 -14.27
CA GLY A 249 20.49 14.51 -13.07
C GLY A 249 20.74 13.03 -13.33
N TRP A 250 20.61 12.60 -14.57
CA TRP A 250 20.69 11.19 -14.97
C TRP A 250 22.10 10.59 -14.82
N GLU A 251 23.10 11.33 -15.26
CA GLU A 251 24.51 10.87 -15.24
C GLU A 251 25.04 10.63 -13.82
N THR A 252 24.53 11.40 -12.85
CA THR A 252 24.97 11.29 -11.45
C THR A 252 24.46 10.03 -10.75
N ARG A 253 23.56 9.27 -11.36
CA ARG A 253 22.93 8.07 -10.78
C ARG A 253 23.65 6.79 -11.15
N SER A 254 24.34 6.75 -12.31
CA SER A 254 24.87 5.53 -12.90
C SER A 254 25.89 4.77 -12.02
N GLY A 255 26.59 5.47 -11.13
CA GLY A 255 27.52 4.85 -10.18
C GLY A 255 26.90 4.39 -8.83
N HIS A 256 25.58 4.60 -8.63
CA HIS A 256 24.92 4.43 -7.33
C HIS A 256 23.67 3.55 -7.41
N LEU A 257 23.64 2.65 -8.40
CA LEU A 257 22.47 1.82 -8.68
C LEU A 257 22.19 0.81 -7.56
N LEU A 258 20.93 0.43 -7.43
CA LEU A 258 20.54 -0.75 -6.69
C LEU A 258 21.01 -2.01 -7.45
N PRO A 259 21.27 -3.13 -6.75
CA PRO A 259 21.67 -4.38 -7.39
C PRO A 259 20.68 -4.81 -8.48
N GLY A 260 21.20 -5.33 -9.58
CA GLY A 260 20.40 -5.86 -10.69
C GLY A 260 19.69 -4.83 -11.55
N LEU A 261 19.97 -3.52 -11.36
CA LEU A 261 19.30 -2.47 -12.12
C LEU A 261 20.25 -1.70 -13.04
N GLY A 262 19.77 -1.40 -14.23
CA GLY A 262 20.36 -0.40 -15.12
C GLY A 262 20.05 1.04 -14.69
N PRO A 263 20.79 2.05 -15.20
CA PRO A 263 20.61 3.45 -14.80
C PRO A 263 19.25 4.04 -15.14
N GLY A 264 18.57 3.48 -16.13
CA GLY A 264 17.24 3.88 -16.58
C GLY A 264 16.12 2.93 -16.20
N GLU A 265 16.44 1.84 -15.52
CA GLU A 265 15.49 0.76 -15.29
C GLU A 265 14.43 1.15 -14.25
N LEU A 266 13.19 0.77 -14.57
CA LEU A 266 12.02 0.91 -13.72
C LEU A 266 11.31 -0.43 -13.66
N ARG A 267 10.98 -0.89 -12.44
CA ARG A 267 10.09 -2.04 -12.19
C ARG A 267 8.93 -1.56 -11.33
N MET A 268 7.74 -2.02 -11.64
CA MET A 268 6.55 -1.62 -10.91
C MET A 268 5.66 -2.82 -10.64
N VAL A 269 5.21 -2.91 -9.41
CA VAL A 269 4.30 -3.94 -8.92
C VAL A 269 3.14 -3.27 -8.21
N ASP A 270 1.93 -3.57 -8.64
CA ASP A 270 0.70 -3.18 -7.96
C ASP A 270 0.05 -4.39 -7.30
N LEU A 271 -0.06 -4.33 -5.99
CA LEU A 271 -0.72 -5.35 -5.18
C LEU A 271 -2.10 -4.87 -4.74
N PHE A 272 -3.12 -5.57 -5.18
CA PHE A 272 -4.48 -5.35 -4.68
C PHE A 272 -4.52 -5.57 -3.14
N PRO A 273 -5.20 -4.74 -2.35
CA PRO A 273 -6.06 -3.66 -2.81
C PRO A 273 -5.34 -2.31 -2.96
N ASN A 274 -4.20 -2.05 -2.30
CA ASN A 274 -3.75 -0.68 -2.09
C ASN A 274 -2.24 -0.50 -1.89
N THR A 275 -1.41 -1.40 -2.39
CA THR A 275 0.05 -1.30 -2.23
C THR A 275 0.73 -1.26 -3.59
N THR A 276 1.53 -0.22 -3.84
CA THR A 276 2.37 -0.10 -5.03
C THR A 276 3.83 -0.14 -4.62
N ILE A 277 4.62 -0.93 -5.32
CA ILE A 277 6.08 -1.00 -5.16
C ILE A 277 6.70 -0.55 -6.47
N LEU A 278 7.46 0.53 -6.41
CA LEU A 278 8.12 1.09 -7.58
C LEU A 278 9.62 1.18 -7.35
N VAL A 279 10.35 0.47 -8.19
CA VAL A 279 11.82 0.42 -8.17
C VAL A 279 12.35 1.21 -9.35
N ARG A 280 13.29 2.12 -9.11
CA ARG A 280 13.84 2.96 -10.15
C ARG A 280 15.31 3.24 -9.92
N ALA A 281 16.16 2.60 -10.69
CA ALA A 281 17.61 2.81 -10.67
C ALA A 281 18.24 2.80 -9.26
N THR A 282 18.11 3.88 -8.51
CA THR A 282 18.76 4.10 -7.22
C THR A 282 17.82 4.07 -6.03
N ALA A 283 16.52 3.97 -6.20
CA ALA A 283 15.57 4.07 -5.10
C ALA A 283 14.39 3.11 -5.26
N ILE A 284 13.88 2.62 -4.15
CA ILE A 284 12.64 1.86 -4.06
C ILE A 284 11.62 2.74 -3.32
N ARG A 285 10.40 2.81 -3.86
CA ARG A 285 9.25 3.42 -3.22
C ARG A 285 8.21 2.35 -2.93
N ILE A 286 7.67 2.34 -1.72
CA ILE A 286 6.51 1.53 -1.36
C ILE A 286 5.42 2.50 -0.91
N ASP A 287 4.28 2.45 -1.57
CA ASP A 287 3.09 3.24 -1.23
C ASP A 287 2.01 2.36 -0.65
N THR A 288 1.27 2.92 0.30
CA THR A 288 0.01 2.35 0.77
C THR A 288 -1.04 3.45 0.89
N SER A 289 -2.22 3.23 0.33
CA SER A 289 -3.38 4.13 0.46
C SER A 289 -4.37 3.56 1.47
N THR A 290 -4.25 3.97 2.74
CA THR A 290 -5.11 3.48 3.81
C THR A 290 -6.41 4.29 3.87
N PRO A 291 -7.60 3.65 3.72
CA PRO A 291 -8.87 4.34 3.80
C PRO A 291 -9.15 4.83 5.23
N ILE A 292 -9.51 6.10 5.36
CA ILE A 292 -9.91 6.73 6.64
C ILE A 292 -11.41 7.00 6.64
N ALA A 293 -11.92 7.50 5.53
CA ALA A 293 -13.34 7.75 5.26
C ALA A 293 -13.57 7.65 3.74
N PRO A 294 -14.79 7.63 3.23
CA PRO A 294 -15.04 7.52 1.79
C PRO A 294 -14.21 8.48 0.94
N GLY A 295 -14.09 9.73 1.36
CA GLY A 295 -13.31 10.76 0.66
C GLY A 295 -12.04 11.20 1.38
N ILE A 296 -11.48 10.39 2.28
CA ILE A 296 -10.26 10.71 3.01
C ILE A 296 -9.35 9.48 3.04
N THR A 297 -8.13 9.64 2.57
CA THR A 297 -7.11 8.59 2.51
C THR A 297 -5.83 9.03 3.20
N LEU A 298 -5.24 8.16 4.00
CA LEU A 298 -3.88 8.30 4.46
C LEU A 298 -2.95 7.59 3.47
N LEU A 299 -2.21 8.37 2.70
CA LEU A 299 -1.13 7.88 1.86
C LEU A 299 0.16 7.83 2.68
N GLU A 300 0.77 6.66 2.75
CA GLU A 300 2.10 6.47 3.33
C GLU A 300 3.07 6.09 2.24
N GLN A 301 4.21 6.77 2.20
CA GLN A 301 5.29 6.45 1.26
C GLN A 301 6.58 6.16 2.01
N ARG A 302 7.22 5.06 1.65
CA ARG A 302 8.53 4.65 2.16
C ARG A 302 9.55 4.64 1.04
N GLY A 303 10.72 5.24 1.31
CA GLY A 303 11.89 5.12 0.45
C GLY A 303 12.88 4.12 1.06
N LEU A 304 13.28 3.10 0.28
CA LEU A 304 14.23 2.09 0.70
C LEU A 304 15.57 2.25 -0.02
N GLY A 305 16.63 1.99 0.71
CA GLY A 305 18.01 1.96 0.22
C GLY A 305 18.81 0.85 0.90
N ILE A 306 20.07 0.71 0.53
CA ILE A 306 20.96 -0.34 1.05
C ILE A 306 21.36 -0.02 2.49
N LEU A 307 21.16 -0.97 3.39
CA LEU A 307 21.58 -0.86 4.78
C LEU A 307 23.12 -0.75 4.85
N GLY A 308 23.61 0.28 5.58
CA GLY A 308 25.05 0.48 5.78
C GLY A 308 25.81 0.94 4.55
N GLU A 309 25.15 1.46 3.53
CA GLU A 309 25.80 2.04 2.36
C GLU A 309 26.67 3.27 2.69
N SER A 310 27.52 3.68 1.74
CA SER A 310 28.36 4.88 1.92
C SER A 310 27.48 6.14 2.06
N GLU A 311 28.01 7.14 2.76
CA GLU A 311 27.32 8.45 2.90
C GLU A 311 27.04 9.10 1.52
N GLN A 312 27.94 8.90 0.56
CA GLN A 312 27.78 9.41 -0.80
C GLN A 312 26.65 8.70 -1.55
N ASP A 313 26.57 7.37 -1.47
CA ASP A 313 25.47 6.60 -2.07
C ASP A 313 24.14 7.01 -1.46
N ARG A 314 24.09 7.15 -0.13
CA ARG A 314 22.90 7.59 0.59
C ARG A 314 22.45 9.00 0.14
N LYS A 315 23.37 9.94 -0.03
CA LYS A 315 23.06 11.29 -0.52
C LYS A 315 22.43 11.27 -1.92
N VAL A 316 23.00 10.48 -2.82
CA VAL A 316 22.46 10.35 -4.19
C VAL A 316 21.06 9.74 -4.15
N ARG A 317 20.86 8.71 -3.34
CA ARG A 317 19.58 8.00 -3.19
C ARG A 317 18.49 8.89 -2.61
N VAL A 318 18.79 9.57 -1.50
CA VAL A 318 17.87 10.53 -0.87
C VAL A 318 17.50 11.67 -1.83
N LYS A 319 18.50 12.21 -2.53
CA LYS A 319 18.26 13.27 -3.52
C LYS A 319 17.32 12.80 -4.62
N HIS A 320 17.59 11.64 -5.23
CA HIS A 320 16.77 11.09 -6.29
C HIS A 320 15.33 10.80 -5.82
N HIS A 321 15.19 10.16 -4.64
CA HIS A 321 13.87 9.89 -4.06
C HIS A 321 13.07 11.18 -3.85
N ASN A 322 13.69 12.20 -3.24
CA ASN A 322 13.00 13.46 -2.95
C ASN A 322 12.67 14.27 -4.20
N GLU A 323 13.50 14.22 -5.24
CA GLU A 323 13.24 14.90 -6.51
C GLU A 323 12.01 14.36 -7.24
N ILE A 324 11.69 13.08 -7.06
CA ILE A 324 10.57 12.43 -7.75
C ILE A 324 9.37 12.29 -6.81
N TRP A 325 9.57 11.68 -5.65
CA TRP A 325 8.52 11.18 -4.77
C TRP A 325 8.49 11.82 -3.38
N GLY A 326 9.39 12.76 -3.10
CA GLY A 326 9.29 13.54 -1.86
C GLY A 326 8.05 14.43 -1.87
N PRO A 327 7.64 14.99 -0.71
CA PRO A 327 6.43 15.82 -0.59
C PRO A 327 6.41 17.04 -1.52
N LEU A 328 7.59 17.52 -1.92
CA LEU A 328 7.78 18.60 -2.89
C LEU A 328 8.44 18.10 -4.20
N GLY A 329 8.41 16.78 -4.40
CA GLY A 329 8.92 16.15 -5.61
C GLY A 329 8.03 16.44 -6.83
N ARG A 330 8.58 16.21 -7.99
CA ARG A 330 7.93 16.56 -9.26
C ARG A 330 6.69 15.72 -9.61
N ASN A 331 6.50 14.53 -8.96
CA ASN A 331 5.36 13.67 -9.24
C ASN A 331 4.33 13.71 -8.10
N LEU A 332 4.72 13.37 -6.86
CA LEU A 332 3.77 13.19 -5.77
C LEU A 332 2.81 14.38 -5.57
N ALA A 333 3.33 15.62 -5.56
CA ALA A 333 2.51 16.78 -5.31
C ALA A 333 1.47 17.01 -6.43
N GLU A 334 1.85 16.74 -7.68
CA GLU A 334 0.94 16.85 -8.83
C GLU A 334 -0.09 15.71 -8.81
N ASP A 335 0.31 14.48 -8.51
CA ASP A 335 -0.59 13.32 -8.38
C ASP A 335 -1.67 13.56 -7.32
N VAL A 336 -1.28 14.07 -6.15
CA VAL A 336 -2.24 14.42 -5.08
C VAL A 336 -3.25 15.46 -5.57
N ILE A 337 -2.81 16.52 -6.30
CA ILE A 337 -3.70 17.52 -6.85
C ILE A 337 -4.65 16.90 -7.87
N PHE A 338 -4.17 16.03 -8.78
CA PHE A 338 -5.02 15.39 -9.77
C PHE A 338 -6.13 14.59 -9.10
N VAL A 339 -5.76 13.75 -8.13
CA VAL A 339 -6.71 12.88 -7.42
C VAL A 339 -7.72 13.70 -6.59
N GLU A 340 -7.27 14.76 -5.89
CA GLU A 340 -8.16 15.59 -5.09
C GLU A 340 -9.16 16.39 -5.95
N THR A 341 -8.75 16.88 -7.12
CA THR A 341 -9.67 17.60 -8.03
C THR A 341 -10.75 16.69 -8.61
N VAL A 342 -10.40 15.44 -8.96
CA VAL A 342 -11.37 14.41 -9.37
C VAL A 342 -12.32 14.10 -8.22
N SER A 343 -11.80 13.87 -7.03
CA SER A 343 -12.61 13.56 -5.86
C SER A 343 -13.55 14.71 -5.47
N GLU A 344 -13.13 15.96 -5.64
CA GLU A 344 -13.99 17.13 -5.39
C GLU A 344 -15.23 17.14 -6.30
N THR A 345 -15.05 16.90 -7.59
CA THR A 345 -16.17 16.88 -8.56
C THR A 345 -17.12 15.71 -8.29
N HIS A 346 -16.60 14.55 -7.90
CA HIS A 346 -17.42 13.39 -7.50
C HIS A 346 -18.27 13.70 -6.26
N ARG A 347 -17.68 14.23 -5.19
CA ARG A 347 -18.42 14.62 -3.98
C ARG A 347 -19.50 15.69 -4.21
N ARG A 348 -19.34 16.50 -5.26
CA ARG A 348 -20.30 17.54 -5.64
C ARG A 348 -21.30 17.08 -6.70
N GLU A 349 -21.30 15.80 -7.03
CA GLU A 349 -22.17 15.20 -8.06
C GLU A 349 -22.07 15.92 -9.43
N ALA A 350 -20.91 16.52 -9.71
CA ALA A 350 -20.65 17.18 -11.00
C ALA A 350 -20.30 16.17 -12.10
N SER A 351 -19.90 14.95 -11.72
CA SER A 351 -19.71 13.80 -12.60
C SER A 351 -20.33 12.56 -11.94
N LYS A 352 -20.96 11.69 -12.71
CA LYS A 352 -21.58 10.44 -12.23
C LYS A 352 -20.74 9.21 -12.61
N TRP A 353 -19.86 9.31 -13.56
CA TRP A 353 -19.14 8.17 -14.15
C TRP A 353 -17.65 8.47 -14.27
N GLY A 354 -16.81 7.50 -13.93
CA GLY A 354 -15.41 7.43 -14.30
C GLY A 354 -15.23 6.45 -15.46
N LEU A 355 -14.51 6.85 -16.51
CA LEU A 355 -14.34 6.03 -17.72
C LEU A 355 -12.98 5.31 -17.70
N PHE A 356 -12.99 4.00 -17.95
CA PHE A 356 -11.82 3.13 -18.12
C PHE A 356 -11.91 2.44 -19.49
N ALA A 357 -11.96 3.22 -20.54
CA ALA A 357 -12.31 2.77 -21.89
C ALA A 357 -11.15 2.84 -22.90
N ARG A 358 -9.91 3.09 -22.45
CA ARG A 358 -8.75 3.07 -23.33
C ARG A 358 -8.34 1.62 -23.63
N HIS A 359 -8.03 1.37 -24.89
CA HIS A 359 -7.54 0.07 -25.39
C HIS A 359 -6.26 0.29 -26.18
N GLU A 360 -5.14 -0.11 -25.60
CA GLU A 360 -3.81 -0.02 -26.23
C GLU A 360 -3.03 -1.34 -26.17
N GLY A 361 -3.74 -2.48 -26.07
CA GLY A 361 -3.13 -3.81 -26.05
C GLY A 361 -2.23 -4.04 -24.84
N LEU A 362 -2.73 -3.68 -23.64
CA LEU A 362 -2.02 -3.77 -22.37
C LEU A 362 -0.80 -2.84 -22.26
N LYS A 363 -0.62 -1.88 -23.15
CA LYS A 363 0.46 -0.91 -23.01
C LYS A 363 0.29 -0.05 -21.76
N ALA A 364 1.34 0.66 -21.36
CA ALA A 364 1.41 1.44 -20.12
C ALA A 364 0.24 2.41 -19.90
N GLN A 365 -0.40 2.87 -20.96
CA GLN A 365 -1.54 3.81 -20.93
C GLN A 365 -2.89 3.14 -21.20
N ASP A 366 -2.95 1.78 -21.26
CA ASP A 366 -4.19 1.02 -21.39
C ASP A 366 -4.92 0.96 -20.05
N ASP A 367 -6.25 1.01 -20.08
CA ASP A 367 -7.07 0.93 -18.87
C ASP A 367 -7.39 -0.53 -18.46
N GLU A 368 -6.89 -1.55 -19.18
CA GLU A 368 -7.23 -2.95 -18.88
C GLU A 368 -6.77 -3.38 -17.48
N ILE A 369 -5.65 -2.87 -16.99
CA ILE A 369 -5.21 -3.15 -15.61
C ILE A 369 -6.22 -2.61 -14.58
N MET A 370 -6.80 -1.43 -14.80
CA MET A 370 -7.85 -0.88 -13.93
C MET A 370 -9.15 -1.68 -14.06
N ARG A 371 -9.53 -2.07 -15.30
CA ARG A 371 -10.69 -2.94 -15.49
C ARG A 371 -10.52 -4.28 -14.76
N ALA A 372 -9.34 -4.90 -14.85
CA ALA A 372 -9.02 -6.13 -14.11
C ALA A 372 -9.11 -5.94 -12.60
N TYR A 373 -8.56 -4.84 -12.07
CA TYR A 373 -8.68 -4.45 -10.67
C TYR A 373 -10.14 -4.36 -10.24
N TYR A 374 -10.99 -3.65 -10.99
CA TYR A 374 -12.41 -3.48 -10.64
C TYR A 374 -13.25 -4.75 -10.84
N ARG A 375 -12.83 -5.68 -11.71
CA ARG A 375 -13.43 -7.02 -11.74
C ARG A 375 -13.17 -7.80 -10.45
N VAL A 376 -11.97 -7.67 -9.87
CA VAL A 376 -11.66 -8.29 -8.56
C VAL A 376 -12.43 -7.59 -7.45
N TRP A 377 -12.43 -6.25 -7.43
CA TRP A 377 -13.22 -5.47 -6.50
C TRP A 377 -14.70 -5.91 -6.52
N GLY A 378 -15.28 -6.01 -7.72
CA GLY A 378 -16.67 -6.42 -7.91
C GLY A 378 -16.97 -7.84 -7.41
N ARG A 379 -16.05 -8.79 -7.64
CA ARG A 379 -16.19 -10.15 -7.09
C ARG A 379 -16.23 -10.15 -5.55
N MET A 380 -15.34 -9.37 -4.92
CA MET A 380 -15.29 -9.29 -3.45
C MET A 380 -16.47 -8.54 -2.86
N MET A 381 -16.98 -7.53 -3.55
CA MET A 381 -18.14 -6.75 -3.13
C MET A 381 -19.49 -7.39 -3.50
N GLY A 382 -19.48 -8.42 -4.37
CA GLY A 382 -20.69 -9.07 -4.87
C GLY A 382 -21.50 -8.22 -5.84
N LYS A 383 -20.93 -7.13 -6.39
CA LYS A 383 -21.58 -6.15 -7.26
C LYS A 383 -20.57 -5.51 -8.21
N PRO A 384 -20.95 -5.20 -9.47
CA PRO A 384 -20.03 -4.50 -10.37
C PRO A 384 -19.82 -3.04 -9.95
N ALA A 385 -18.64 -2.51 -10.23
CA ALA A 385 -18.31 -1.12 -9.93
C ALA A 385 -19.13 -0.10 -10.73
N SER A 386 -19.71 -0.50 -11.86
CA SER A 386 -20.66 0.30 -12.67
C SER A 386 -22.08 0.36 -12.09
N ASN A 387 -22.40 -0.46 -11.09
CA ASN A 387 -23.67 -0.46 -10.38
C ASN A 387 -23.50 -0.95 -8.92
N PRO A 388 -22.80 -0.19 -8.09
CA PRO A 388 -22.35 -0.67 -6.77
C PRO A 388 -23.45 -0.69 -5.71
N LEU A 389 -24.57 -0.02 -5.95
CA LEU A 389 -25.71 0.00 -5.03
C LEU A 389 -26.84 -0.96 -5.43
N GLY A 390 -26.79 -1.52 -6.65
CA GLY A 390 -27.75 -2.52 -7.17
C GLY A 390 -28.93 -1.92 -7.88
#